data_bff77086db3356d633070e577a220e72
#
_entry.id   bff77086db3356d633070e577a220e72
#
_cell.length_a   1.000
_cell.length_b   1.000
_cell.length_c   1.000
_cell.angle_alpha   90.00
_cell.angle_beta   90.00
_cell.angle_gamma   90.00
#
_symmetry.space_group_name_H-M   'P 1'
#
loop_
_entity.id
_entity.type
_entity.pdbx_description
1 polymer ?
#
loop_
_entity_poly.entity_id
_entity_poly.type
_entity_poly.pdbx_seq_one_letter_code
_entity_poly.pdbx_strand_id
1 'polypeptide(L)'
;MQDVAGPSSQSEPTDERLLRDYVASQDAGAFAAIMRRHGGMVSGVCRRVLGREQDVDDAFQATFLVLLRKAPSLTRPNLLGNWLYGVAYRVSSKIRSANIRQRTREAPMVDLAAPDANDDAPGFVSGGCGLSAGGSERRCAVGGFSAE
;
A
#
# COMPACT_ATOMS: atom_id res chain seq x y z
N MET A 1 -37.92 35.58 11.57
CA MET A 1 -37.87 34.12 11.75
C MET A 1 -36.99 33.58 10.65
N GLN A 2 -35.72 33.36 10.96
CA GLN A 2 -34.72 32.83 9.99
C GLN A 2 -34.46 31.39 10.39
N ASP A 3 -34.92 30.49 9.55
CA ASP A 3 -34.59 29.08 9.63
C ASP A 3 -33.09 28.91 9.37
N VAL A 4 -32.34 28.74 10.44
CA VAL A 4 -30.97 28.24 10.37
C VAL A 4 -31.09 26.75 10.09
N ALA A 5 -31.06 26.39 8.79
CA ALA A 5 -30.83 25.02 8.38
C ALA A 5 -29.44 24.62 8.90
N GLY A 6 -29.44 23.87 10.00
CA GLY A 6 -28.24 23.28 10.54
C GLY A 6 -27.55 22.40 9.48
N PRO A 7 -26.22 22.25 9.54
CA PRO A 7 -25.53 21.41 8.60
C PRO A 7 -26.08 19.98 8.71
N SER A 8 -26.77 19.57 7.68
CA SER A 8 -27.21 18.18 7.50
C SER A 8 -25.98 17.30 7.74
N SER A 9 -26.06 16.42 8.71
CA SER A 9 -25.08 15.34 8.93
C SER A 9 -25.08 14.46 7.68
N GLN A 10 -24.41 14.93 6.64
CA GLN A 10 -24.14 14.14 5.47
C GLN A 10 -23.09 13.12 5.91
N SER A 11 -23.56 11.92 6.27
CA SER A 11 -22.70 10.77 6.50
C SER A 11 -21.72 10.70 5.35
N GLU A 12 -20.45 10.87 5.64
CA GLU A 12 -19.42 10.83 4.60
C GLU A 12 -19.59 9.56 3.76
N PRO A 13 -19.56 9.66 2.43
CA PRO A 13 -19.75 8.50 1.58
C PRO A 13 -18.72 7.41 1.90
N THR A 14 -19.17 6.17 1.97
CA THR A 14 -18.28 5.02 2.23
C THR A 14 -17.31 4.82 1.08
N ASP A 15 -16.17 4.19 1.35
CA ASP A 15 -15.18 3.86 0.31
C ASP A 15 -15.79 3.06 -0.85
N GLU A 16 -16.71 2.16 -0.52
CA GLU A 16 -17.44 1.38 -1.51
C GLU A 16 -18.27 2.27 -2.43
N ARG A 17 -18.97 3.25 -1.88
CA ARG A 17 -19.77 4.19 -2.67
C ARG A 17 -18.88 5.05 -3.56
N LEU A 18 -17.81 5.64 -2.98
CA LEU A 18 -16.86 6.46 -3.73
C LEU A 18 -16.21 5.69 -4.89
N LEU A 19 -15.82 4.44 -4.63
CA LEU A 19 -15.21 3.60 -5.65
C LEU A 19 -16.21 3.24 -6.76
N ARG A 20 -17.46 2.95 -6.39
CA ARG A 20 -18.55 2.67 -7.35
C ARG A 20 -18.84 3.89 -8.23
N ASP A 21 -18.97 5.07 -7.62
CA ASP A 21 -19.24 6.33 -8.33
C ASP A 21 -18.08 6.64 -9.29
N TYR A 22 -16.84 6.44 -8.85
CA TYR A 22 -15.68 6.57 -9.71
C TYR A 22 -15.69 5.58 -10.89
N VAL A 23 -15.98 4.31 -10.66
CA VAL A 23 -15.98 3.28 -11.72
C VAL A 23 -17.11 3.51 -12.72
N ALA A 24 -18.28 3.96 -12.26
CA ALA A 24 -19.47 4.15 -13.10
C ALA A 24 -19.38 5.40 -13.99
N SER A 25 -18.87 6.50 -13.44
CA SER A 25 -18.92 7.82 -14.12
C SER A 25 -17.55 8.50 -14.27
N GLN A 26 -16.46 7.85 -13.84
CA GLN A 26 -15.13 8.45 -13.78
C GLN A 26 -15.10 9.76 -12.97
N ASP A 27 -15.93 9.83 -11.92
CA ASP A 27 -16.06 11.01 -11.10
C ASP A 27 -14.75 11.35 -10.38
N ALA A 28 -14.11 12.43 -10.83
CA ALA A 28 -12.89 12.95 -10.23
C ALA A 28 -13.10 13.38 -8.77
N GLY A 29 -14.31 13.81 -8.38
CA GLY A 29 -14.66 14.19 -7.02
C GLY A 29 -14.65 12.98 -6.07
N ALA A 30 -15.24 11.86 -6.52
CA ALA A 30 -15.20 10.60 -5.75
C ALA A 30 -13.76 10.10 -5.57
N PHE A 31 -12.95 10.14 -6.63
CA PHE A 31 -11.54 9.77 -6.54
C PHE A 31 -10.74 10.70 -5.61
N ALA A 32 -10.94 12.01 -5.70
CA ALA A 32 -10.30 12.99 -4.82
C ALA A 32 -10.69 12.76 -3.34
N ALA A 33 -11.92 12.35 -3.05
CA ALA A 33 -12.36 11.99 -1.71
C ALA A 33 -11.62 10.76 -1.18
N ILE A 34 -11.42 9.73 -2.00
CA ILE A 34 -10.60 8.56 -1.66
C ILE A 34 -9.15 8.98 -1.37
N MET A 35 -8.58 9.84 -2.21
CA MET A 35 -7.21 10.34 -2.01
C MET A 35 -7.07 11.13 -0.70
N ARG A 36 -8.01 11.99 -0.37
CA ARG A 36 -8.00 12.75 0.90
C ARG A 36 -8.08 11.83 2.11
N ARG A 37 -8.95 10.81 2.05
CA ARG A 37 -9.17 9.87 3.16
C ARG A 37 -7.96 8.98 3.42
N HIS A 38 -7.37 8.43 2.39
CA HIS A 38 -6.29 7.44 2.51
C HIS A 38 -4.89 8.00 2.26
N GLY A 39 -4.79 9.24 1.77
CA GLY A 39 -3.50 9.84 1.39
C GLY A 39 -2.49 9.92 2.52
N GLY A 40 -2.91 10.29 3.73
CA GLY A 40 -2.04 10.33 4.90
C GLY A 40 -1.45 8.98 5.26
N MET A 41 -2.26 7.93 5.20
CA MET A 41 -1.81 6.55 5.44
C MET A 41 -0.83 6.10 4.35
N VAL A 42 -1.14 6.30 3.06
CA VAL A 42 -0.28 5.96 1.93
C VAL A 42 1.06 6.68 2.02
N SER A 43 1.04 8.00 2.25
CA SER A 43 2.27 8.80 2.43
C SER A 43 3.11 8.31 3.61
N GLY A 44 2.46 7.98 4.74
CA GLY A 44 3.13 7.42 5.91
C GLY A 44 3.84 6.09 5.64
N VAL A 45 3.23 5.20 4.85
CA VAL A 45 3.84 3.94 4.42
C VAL A 45 5.04 4.20 3.52
N CYS A 46 4.88 5.08 2.51
CA CYS A 46 5.96 5.42 1.59
C CYS A 46 7.17 5.99 2.33
N ARG A 47 6.97 6.92 3.27
CA ARG A 47 8.06 7.53 4.06
C ARG A 47 8.80 6.52 4.92
N ARG A 48 8.14 5.51 5.48
CA ARG A 48 8.81 4.47 6.28
C ARG A 48 9.75 3.61 5.44
N VAL A 49 9.43 3.39 4.19
CA VAL A 49 10.20 2.51 3.29
C VAL A 49 11.28 3.28 2.54
N LEU A 50 10.98 4.54 2.19
CA LEU A 50 11.81 5.38 1.33
C LEU A 50 12.43 6.52 2.15
N GLY A 51 13.72 6.77 1.96
CA GLY A 51 14.43 7.83 2.69
C GLY A 51 14.51 9.18 1.97
N ARG A 52 14.08 9.24 0.70
CA ARG A 52 14.10 10.46 -0.12
C ARG A 52 12.69 10.94 -0.37
N GLU A 53 12.41 12.23 -0.16
CA GLU A 53 11.07 12.80 -0.34
C GLU A 53 10.57 12.63 -1.78
N GLN A 54 11.45 12.81 -2.76
CA GLN A 54 11.11 12.62 -4.17
C GLN A 54 10.63 11.19 -4.47
N ASP A 55 11.30 10.17 -3.91
CA ASP A 55 10.88 8.78 -4.07
C ASP A 55 9.53 8.52 -3.38
N VAL A 56 9.24 9.24 -2.29
CA VAL A 56 7.95 9.16 -1.58
C VAL A 56 6.83 9.70 -2.45
N ASP A 57 7.03 10.83 -3.10
CA ASP A 57 6.04 11.42 -4.00
C ASP A 57 5.77 10.53 -5.21
N ASP A 58 6.82 9.94 -5.79
CA ASP A 58 6.70 8.99 -6.89
C ASP A 58 5.92 7.74 -6.47
N ALA A 59 6.23 7.19 -5.29
CA ALA A 59 5.52 6.03 -4.74
C ALA A 59 4.05 6.35 -4.43
N PHE A 60 3.78 7.53 -3.90
CA PHE A 60 2.43 8.01 -3.62
C PHE A 60 1.59 8.06 -4.90
N GLN A 61 2.09 8.75 -5.92
CA GLN A 61 1.42 8.85 -7.22
C GLN A 61 1.22 7.47 -7.86
N ALA A 62 2.26 6.64 -7.88
CA ALA A 62 2.19 5.30 -8.45
C ALA A 62 1.14 4.43 -7.74
N THR A 63 0.97 4.56 -6.42
CA THR A 63 -0.04 3.83 -5.65
C THR A 63 -1.45 4.17 -6.13
N PHE A 64 -1.76 5.45 -6.32
CA PHE A 64 -3.06 5.88 -6.80
C PHE A 64 -3.28 5.60 -8.29
N LEU A 65 -2.22 5.61 -9.10
CA LEU A 65 -2.31 5.14 -10.49
C LEU A 65 -2.65 3.65 -10.59
N VAL A 66 -2.12 2.83 -9.66
CA VAL A 66 -2.52 1.42 -9.56
C VAL A 66 -3.99 1.30 -9.16
N LEU A 67 -4.48 2.14 -8.24
CA LEU A 67 -5.90 2.18 -7.90
C LEU A 67 -6.76 2.51 -9.12
N LEU A 68 -6.42 3.55 -9.89
CA LEU A 68 -7.16 3.92 -11.11
C LEU A 68 -7.33 2.74 -12.06
N ARG A 69 -6.27 1.97 -12.26
CA ARG A 69 -6.27 0.82 -13.19
C ARG A 69 -7.02 -0.39 -12.62
N LYS A 70 -6.99 -0.57 -11.30
CA LYS A 70 -7.55 -1.76 -10.65
C LYS A 70 -8.93 -1.53 -10.05
N ALA A 71 -9.41 -0.29 -9.99
CA ALA A 71 -10.71 0.05 -9.43
C ALA A 71 -11.86 -0.84 -9.95
N PRO A 72 -12.00 -1.10 -11.28
CA PRO A 72 -13.08 -1.93 -11.78
C PRO A 72 -13.00 -3.41 -11.36
N SER A 73 -11.81 -3.88 -11.01
CA SER A 73 -11.57 -5.29 -10.63
C SER A 73 -11.49 -5.52 -9.13
N LEU A 74 -11.71 -4.50 -8.30
CA LEU A 74 -11.71 -4.64 -6.85
C LEU A 74 -12.97 -5.33 -6.36
N THR A 75 -12.81 -6.57 -5.92
CA THR A 75 -13.91 -7.41 -5.43
C THR A 75 -14.38 -7.06 -4.02
N ARG A 76 -13.55 -6.37 -3.23
CA ARG A 76 -13.83 -6.03 -1.83
C ARG A 76 -13.56 -4.55 -1.56
N PRO A 77 -14.43 -3.65 -2.02
CA PRO A 77 -14.26 -2.20 -1.85
C PRO A 77 -14.26 -1.73 -0.39
N ASN A 78 -14.90 -2.48 0.51
CA ASN A 78 -14.89 -2.25 1.95
C ASN A 78 -13.50 -2.42 2.61
N LEU A 79 -12.56 -3.09 1.93
CA LEU A 79 -11.18 -3.27 2.38
C LEU A 79 -10.18 -2.40 1.60
N LEU A 80 -10.67 -1.31 0.99
CA LEU A 80 -9.86 -0.42 0.16
C LEU A 80 -8.62 0.11 0.90
N GLY A 81 -8.75 0.51 2.15
CA GLY A 81 -7.63 0.98 2.95
C GLY A 81 -6.51 -0.07 3.11
N ASN A 82 -6.88 -1.31 3.44
CA ASN A 82 -5.91 -2.40 3.58
C ASN A 82 -5.25 -2.75 2.24
N TRP A 83 -6.02 -2.70 1.16
CA TRP A 83 -5.51 -2.93 -0.18
C TRP A 83 -4.51 -1.84 -0.59
N LEU A 84 -4.85 -0.56 -0.37
CA LEU A 84 -3.96 0.58 -0.62
C LEU A 84 -2.68 0.50 0.19
N TYR A 85 -2.76 0.12 1.47
CA TYR A 85 -1.58 -0.10 2.31
C TYR A 85 -0.64 -1.14 1.67
N GLY A 86 -1.17 -2.27 1.24
CA GLY A 86 -0.39 -3.32 0.59
C GLY A 86 0.22 -2.89 -0.75
N VAL A 87 -0.50 -2.08 -1.53
CA VAL A 87 0.01 -1.52 -2.79
C VAL A 87 1.14 -0.52 -2.52
N ALA A 88 0.93 0.42 -1.60
CA ALA A 88 1.92 1.44 -1.22
C ALA A 88 3.23 0.78 -0.75
N TYR A 89 3.15 -0.24 0.11
CA TYR A 89 4.30 -0.98 0.57
C TYR A 89 5.06 -1.67 -0.57
N ARG A 90 4.36 -2.36 -1.46
CA ARG A 90 4.99 -3.04 -2.62
C ARG A 90 5.64 -2.07 -3.60
N VAL A 91 4.97 -0.95 -3.90
CA VAL A 91 5.51 0.09 -4.78
C VAL A 91 6.77 0.69 -4.18
N SER A 92 6.72 1.09 -2.91
CA SER A 92 7.87 1.67 -2.20
C SER A 92 9.04 0.70 -2.12
N SER A 93 8.80 -0.57 -1.80
CA SER A 93 9.83 -1.61 -1.75
C SER A 93 10.50 -1.81 -3.11
N LYS A 94 9.73 -1.75 -4.20
CA LYS A 94 10.26 -1.86 -5.56
C LYS A 94 11.16 -0.67 -5.93
N ILE A 95 10.74 0.55 -5.59
CA ILE A 95 11.55 1.77 -5.80
C ILE A 95 12.84 1.70 -5.00
N ARG A 96 12.76 1.33 -3.71
CA ARG A 96 13.94 1.15 -2.85
C ARG A 96 14.94 0.17 -3.46
N SER A 97 14.46 -1.00 -3.90
CA SER A 97 15.32 -2.03 -4.51
C SER A 97 15.95 -1.57 -5.83
N ALA A 98 15.22 -0.77 -6.62
CA ALA A 98 15.76 -0.17 -7.85
C ALA A 98 16.87 0.83 -7.54
N ASN A 99 16.66 1.70 -6.55
CA ASN A 99 17.65 2.70 -6.12
C ASN A 99 18.93 2.06 -5.58
N ILE A 100 18.82 0.97 -4.81
CA ILE A 100 19.99 0.24 -4.31
C ILE A 100 20.78 -0.32 -5.50
N ARG A 101 20.12 -0.99 -6.44
CA ARG A 101 20.79 -1.55 -7.64
C ARG A 101 21.47 -0.48 -8.49
N GLN A 102 20.85 0.69 -8.64
CA GLN A 102 21.42 1.79 -9.38
C GLN A 102 22.69 2.32 -8.70
N ARG A 103 22.66 2.53 -7.38
CA ARG A 103 23.82 2.97 -6.61
C ARG A 103 24.97 1.95 -6.68
N THR A 104 24.67 0.65 -6.64
CA THR A 104 25.70 -0.38 -6.76
C THR A 104 26.36 -0.40 -8.15
N ARG A 105 25.65 -0.01 -9.20
CA ARG A 105 26.19 0.11 -10.55
C ARG A 105 27.03 1.38 -10.76
N GLU A 106 26.67 2.46 -10.04
CA GLU A 106 27.33 3.77 -10.14
C GLU A 106 28.52 3.89 -9.17
N ALA A 107 28.66 2.95 -8.20
CA ALA A 107 29.83 2.92 -7.32
C ALA A 107 31.05 2.44 -8.13
N PRO A 108 32.14 3.24 -8.24
CA PRO A 108 33.39 2.71 -8.76
C PRO A 108 33.83 1.57 -7.86
N MET A 109 34.37 0.49 -8.44
CA MET A 109 34.92 -0.65 -7.73
C MET A 109 35.95 -0.15 -6.70
N VAL A 110 35.51 0.07 -5.48
CA VAL A 110 36.36 0.10 -4.32
C VAL A 110 36.07 -1.20 -3.59
N ASP A 111 37.00 -2.11 -3.72
CA ASP A 111 37.13 -3.33 -2.95
C ASP A 111 36.97 -3.00 -1.47
N LEU A 112 35.88 -3.42 -0.84
CA LEU A 112 35.73 -3.40 0.60
C LEU A 112 34.65 -4.35 1.07
N ALA A 113 35.11 -5.36 1.78
CA ALA A 113 34.50 -6.08 2.89
C ALA A 113 32.98 -5.94 3.05
N ALA A 114 32.30 -7.06 2.99
CA ALA A 114 30.92 -7.23 3.34
C ALA A 114 30.62 -6.56 4.70
N PRO A 115 29.67 -5.63 4.79
CA PRO A 115 29.08 -5.30 6.06
C PRO A 115 28.05 -6.37 6.40
N ASP A 116 28.18 -6.88 7.62
CA ASP A 116 27.29 -7.81 8.24
C ASP A 116 25.82 -7.46 7.99
N ALA A 117 25.09 -8.43 7.47
CA ALA A 117 23.66 -8.38 7.36
C ALA A 117 23.05 -8.41 8.77
N ASN A 118 22.83 -7.25 9.37
CA ASN A 118 21.84 -7.07 10.40
C ASN A 118 20.57 -6.54 9.72
N ASP A 119 19.83 -7.48 9.23
CA ASP A 119 18.44 -7.31 8.83
C ASP A 119 17.60 -7.18 10.11
N ASP A 120 17.54 -5.96 10.65
CA ASP A 120 16.51 -5.61 11.63
C ASP A 120 15.23 -5.32 10.86
N ALA A 121 14.58 -6.38 10.42
CA ALA A 121 13.20 -6.33 10.07
C ALA A 121 12.42 -6.09 11.37
N PRO A 122 11.64 -4.98 11.50
CA PRO A 122 10.76 -4.85 12.64
C PRO A 122 9.74 -5.97 12.56
N GLY A 123 9.86 -6.88 13.52
CA GLY A 123 9.03 -8.05 13.62
C GLY A 123 7.54 -7.68 13.62
N PHE A 124 6.83 -8.25 12.69
CA PHE A 124 5.42 -8.48 12.83
C PHE A 124 5.25 -9.47 13.99
N VAL A 125 4.98 -8.96 15.17
CA VAL A 125 4.59 -9.78 16.31
C VAL A 125 3.24 -10.42 16.02
N SER A 126 3.29 -11.58 15.41
CA SER A 126 2.18 -12.52 15.45
C SER A 126 2.05 -12.98 16.89
N GLY A 127 0.93 -12.59 17.51
CA GLY A 127 0.56 -13.02 18.85
C GLY A 127 0.61 -14.53 18.95
N GLY A 128 1.16 -14.99 20.05
CA GLY A 128 1.44 -16.38 20.32
C GLY A 128 0.20 -17.28 20.29
N CYS A 129 0.45 -18.46 19.80
CA CYS A 129 -0.23 -19.66 20.25
C CYS A 129 0.83 -20.65 20.65
N GLY A 130 0.81 -20.97 21.93
CA GLY A 130 1.71 -21.91 22.55
C GLY A 130 1.43 -23.34 22.16
N LEU A 131 2.49 -24.11 22.24
CA LEU A 131 2.56 -25.53 22.63
C LEU A 131 1.65 -26.54 21.96
N SER A 132 2.19 -27.44 21.17
CA SER A 132 2.34 -28.83 21.60
C SER A 132 2.99 -29.68 20.51
N ALA A 133 3.89 -30.52 20.94
CA ALA A 133 4.58 -31.52 20.14
C ALA A 133 3.59 -32.50 19.48
N GLY A 134 3.90 -32.93 18.28
CA GLY A 134 3.25 -34.09 17.67
C GLY A 134 3.11 -33.98 16.17
N GLY A 135 4.02 -34.60 15.47
CA GLY A 135 4.08 -35.06 14.10
C GLY A 135 2.93 -34.82 13.15
N SER A 136 3.30 -34.48 12.00
CA SER A 136 2.76 -34.90 10.71
C SER A 136 2.83 -33.78 9.67
N GLU A 137 3.61 -34.04 8.67
CA GLU A 137 3.74 -33.27 7.43
C GLU A 137 2.37 -32.95 6.84
N ARG A 138 2.08 -31.66 6.65
CA ARG A 138 1.12 -31.23 5.62
C ARG A 138 1.73 -30.06 4.88
N ARG A 139 2.10 -30.35 3.65
CA ARG A 139 2.49 -29.38 2.63
C ARG A 139 1.41 -28.31 2.49
N CYS A 140 1.73 -27.09 2.82
CA CYS A 140 0.96 -25.94 2.36
C CYS A 140 1.29 -25.73 0.88
N ALA A 141 0.35 -26.10 0.02
CA ALA A 141 0.40 -25.79 -1.40
C ALA A 141 0.31 -24.27 -1.57
N VAL A 142 1.39 -23.67 -2.01
CA VAL A 142 1.42 -22.31 -2.53
C VAL A 142 0.72 -22.34 -3.87
N GLY A 143 -0.53 -21.89 -3.91
CA GLY A 143 -1.28 -21.71 -5.14
C GLY A 143 -0.59 -20.68 -6.01
N GLY A 144 -0.04 -21.15 -7.13
CA GLY A 144 0.53 -20.30 -8.17
C GLY A 144 -0.54 -19.40 -8.77
N PHE A 145 -0.29 -18.12 -8.76
CA PHE A 145 -1.05 -17.16 -9.53
C PHE A 145 -0.45 -17.13 -10.95
N SER A 146 -1.08 -17.90 -11.84
CA SER A 146 -0.78 -17.85 -13.28
C SER A 146 -1.37 -16.56 -13.86
N ALA A 147 -0.55 -15.84 -14.57
CA ALA A 147 -0.96 -14.74 -15.42
C ALA A 147 -1.42 -15.31 -16.79
N GLU A 148 -2.65 -14.95 -17.19
CA GLU A 148 -3.07 -14.79 -18.59
C GLU A 148 -4.01 -13.60 -18.69
#